data_db97d056b414f75648513adc1cbb0aac
#
_entry.id   db97d056b414f75648513adc1cbb0aac
#
_cell.length_a   1.000
_cell.length_b   1.000
_cell.length_c   1.000
_cell.angle_alpha   90.00
_cell.angle_beta   90.00
_cell.angle_gamma   90.00
#
_symmetry.space_group_name_H-M   'P 1'
#
loop_
_entity.id
_entity.type
_entity.pdbx_description
1 polymer ?
#
loop_
_entity_poly.entity_id
_entity_poly.type
_entity_poly.pdbx_seq_one_letter_code
_entity_poly.pdbx_strand_id
1 'polypeptide(L)'
;XXXKTLDGNYRIFLSNSGAEAVEAALKFAKLPFSESKRGFLAFYGSFHGRTHGALSATWKEDFRKPFYPLLPNFNFVEYGNLEQVENELKKNTYCAVIVEPIQGEAGVISPPPGFLYELKKLCERYETLLIVDEIQTGVGKTGKFWAYEWENIKPDILVSSKAIGGGLPLGVTAVSEEISRLVKPGMHASTFGGNPMSCAAGKVVIKKVNSKKLLKDVLSKGEYLKKELKKIGFEVEGKGLMMGVKLGEIKKEPQDIRDFFLERKIILNVIKTHLGETKIRILPPLIISKKELDLFLEAVEELKRTL
;
A
#
# COMPACT_ATOMS: atom_id res chain seq x y z
N UNK A 1 15.25 -13.99 3.44
CA UNK A 1 15.28 -12.81 2.97
C UNK A 1 14.41 -11.75 3.66
N UNK A 2 13.40 -11.84 3.56
CA UNK A 2 12.58 -10.90 4.13
C UNK A 2 12.86 -10.62 5.57
N UNK A 3 13.18 -11.47 6.20
CA UNK A 3 13.49 -11.26 7.51
C UNK A 3 14.59 -10.28 7.73
N LYS A 4 15.55 -10.20 6.88
CA LYS A 4 16.66 -9.25 6.94
C LYS A 4 16.25 -7.80 6.66
N THR A 5 15.12 -7.57 6.06
CA THR A 5 14.62 -6.22 5.80
C THR A 5 13.69 -5.71 6.89
N LEU A 6 13.33 -6.56 7.83
CA LEU A 6 12.41 -6.24 8.92
C LEU A 6 13.20 -6.02 10.22
N ASP A 7 12.84 -4.99 10.97
CA ASP A 7 13.43 -4.72 12.27
C ASP A 7 12.61 -5.43 13.36
N GLY A 8 13.05 -6.59 13.75
CA GLY A 8 12.39 -7.41 14.78
C GLY A 8 12.29 -8.87 14.40
N ASN A 9 11.74 -9.65 15.31
CA ASN A 9 11.55 -11.08 15.12
C ASN A 9 10.21 -11.36 14.48
N TYR A 10 10.24 -11.63 13.19
CA TYR A 10 9.05 -11.96 12.41
C TYR A 10 9.15 -13.37 11.84
N ARG A 11 8.01 -14.00 11.68
CA ARG A 11 7.87 -15.24 10.90
C ARG A 11 7.07 -14.93 9.63
N ILE A 12 7.36 -15.65 8.58
CA ILE A 12 6.83 -15.32 7.25
C ILE A 12 6.01 -16.48 6.73
N PHE A 13 4.79 -16.16 6.28
CA PHE A 13 3.95 -17.05 5.49
C PHE A 13 4.00 -16.57 4.03
N LEU A 14 4.20 -17.49 3.09
CA LEU A 14 4.31 -17.17 1.66
C LEU A 14 3.05 -17.62 0.93
N SER A 15 2.57 -16.77 0.01
CA SER A 15 1.42 -17.00 -0.84
C SER A 15 1.73 -16.52 -2.27
N ASN A 16 0.72 -16.27 -3.11
CA ASN A 16 0.94 -16.02 -4.53
C ASN A 16 0.51 -14.62 -4.97
N SER A 17 -0.18 -13.89 -4.11
CA SER A 17 -0.73 -12.57 -4.46
C SER A 17 -0.88 -11.71 -3.22
N GLY A 18 -1.10 -10.40 -3.42
CA GLY A 18 -1.38 -9.49 -2.33
C GLY A 18 -2.69 -9.82 -1.61
N ALA A 19 -3.73 -10.18 -2.36
CA ALA A 19 -5.01 -10.56 -1.75
C ALA A 19 -4.85 -11.79 -0.84
N GLU A 20 -4.09 -12.80 -1.26
CA GLU A 20 -3.81 -13.97 -0.40
C GLU A 20 -2.99 -13.58 0.83
N ALA A 21 -2.04 -12.66 0.67
CA ALA A 21 -1.26 -12.18 1.82
C ALA A 21 -2.16 -11.47 2.83
N VAL A 22 -3.11 -10.67 2.35
CA VAL A 22 -4.10 -10.01 3.22
C VAL A 22 -5.00 -11.06 3.89
N GLU A 23 -5.47 -12.08 3.15
CA GLU A 23 -6.29 -13.16 3.75
C GLU A 23 -5.56 -13.82 4.91
N ALA A 24 -4.27 -14.14 4.73
CA ALA A 24 -3.46 -14.72 5.80
C ALA A 24 -3.34 -13.76 6.99
N ALA A 25 -3.09 -12.47 6.72
CA ALA A 25 -2.99 -11.44 7.76
C ALA A 25 -4.27 -11.34 8.59
N LEU A 26 -5.43 -11.31 7.92
CA LEU A 26 -6.74 -11.22 8.61
C LEU A 26 -6.97 -12.45 9.49
N LYS A 27 -6.62 -13.65 9.00
CA LYS A 27 -6.76 -14.88 9.77
C LYS A 27 -5.84 -14.89 10.99
N PHE A 28 -4.56 -14.58 10.80
CA PHE A 28 -3.59 -14.60 11.88
C PHE A 28 -3.86 -13.53 12.95
N ALA A 29 -4.38 -12.38 12.53
CA ALA A 29 -4.73 -11.30 13.47
C ALA A 29 -5.81 -11.69 14.47
N LYS A 30 -6.66 -12.66 14.14
CA LYS A 30 -7.72 -13.14 15.05
C LYS A 30 -7.20 -14.04 16.17
N LEU A 31 -6.04 -14.66 15.98
CA LEU A 31 -5.58 -15.73 16.89
C LEU A 31 -5.40 -15.31 18.34
N PRO A 32 -4.90 -14.10 18.65
CA PRO A 32 -4.75 -13.69 20.06
C PRO A 32 -6.07 -13.35 20.76
N PHE A 33 -7.20 -13.27 20.04
CA PHE A 33 -8.43 -12.63 20.58
C PHE A 33 -9.62 -13.59 20.64
N SER A 34 -10.50 -13.33 21.62
CA SER A 34 -11.81 -13.97 21.70
C SER A 34 -12.71 -13.56 20.54
N GLU A 35 -13.76 -14.34 20.29
CA GLU A 35 -14.66 -14.07 19.15
C GLU A 35 -15.31 -12.69 19.19
N SER A 36 -15.55 -12.14 20.37
CA SER A 36 -16.14 -10.80 20.53
C SER A 36 -15.20 -9.66 20.09
N LYS A 37 -13.89 -9.95 19.97
CA LYS A 37 -12.90 -8.96 19.59
C LYS A 37 -12.16 -9.38 18.30
N ARG A 38 -12.92 -9.73 17.25
CA ARG A 38 -12.35 -10.16 15.95
C ARG A 38 -12.80 -9.30 14.78
N GLY A 39 -13.23 -8.06 15.04
CA GLY A 39 -13.52 -7.09 13.99
C GLY A 39 -12.26 -6.48 13.41
N PHE A 40 -12.41 -5.83 12.27
CA PHE A 40 -11.34 -5.12 11.56
C PHE A 40 -11.75 -3.69 11.26
N LEU A 41 -10.85 -2.76 11.53
CA LEU A 41 -11.02 -1.36 11.18
C LEU A 41 -10.13 -1.04 9.99
N ALA A 42 -10.71 -0.46 8.94
CA ALA A 42 -10.01 -0.05 7.73
C ALA A 42 -10.32 1.42 7.45
N PHE A 43 -9.90 1.93 6.29
CA PHE A 43 -10.01 3.36 6.01
C PHE A 43 -10.76 3.61 4.70
N TYR A 44 -11.52 4.68 4.65
CA TYR A 44 -12.11 5.15 3.39
C TYR A 44 -10.98 5.35 2.37
N GLY A 45 -11.21 4.91 1.16
CA GLY A 45 -10.20 4.92 0.09
C GLY A 45 -9.28 3.72 0.06
N SER A 46 -9.35 2.81 1.04
CA SER A 46 -8.44 1.66 1.11
C SER A 46 -8.64 0.66 -0.02
N PHE A 47 -7.54 -0.04 -0.35
CA PHE A 47 -7.57 -1.17 -1.27
C PHE A 47 -6.65 -2.27 -0.75
N HIS A 48 -7.23 -3.42 -0.39
CA HIS A 48 -6.48 -4.54 0.18
C HIS A 48 -6.64 -5.84 -0.62
N GLY A 49 -7.39 -5.82 -1.72
CA GLY A 49 -7.56 -6.98 -2.60
C GLY A 49 -9.00 -7.25 -3.00
N ARG A 50 -9.20 -8.33 -3.75
CA ARG A 50 -10.50 -8.69 -4.37
C ARG A 50 -11.04 -10.05 -3.92
N THR A 51 -10.34 -10.81 -3.08
CA THR A 51 -10.89 -12.02 -2.45
C THR A 51 -11.87 -11.61 -1.36
N HIS A 52 -12.76 -12.50 -0.90
CA HIS A 52 -13.85 -12.09 -0.01
C HIS A 52 -13.37 -11.37 1.27
N GLY A 53 -12.34 -11.88 1.95
CA GLY A 53 -11.83 -11.20 3.15
C GLY A 53 -11.11 -9.89 2.79
N ALA A 54 -10.23 -9.91 1.80
CA ALA A 54 -9.53 -8.71 1.37
C ALA A 54 -10.49 -7.65 0.83
N LEU A 55 -11.53 -8.07 0.12
CA LEU A 55 -12.58 -7.17 -0.39
C LEU A 55 -13.40 -6.56 0.76
N SER A 56 -13.59 -7.31 1.85
CA SER A 56 -14.28 -6.79 3.04
C SER A 56 -13.53 -5.62 3.67
N ALA A 57 -12.19 -5.58 3.52
CA ALA A 57 -11.35 -4.48 4.00
C ALA A 57 -11.09 -3.41 2.93
N THR A 58 -11.58 -3.59 1.71
CA THR A 58 -11.44 -2.64 0.59
C THR A 58 -12.66 -1.75 0.55
N TRP A 59 -12.44 -0.42 0.52
CA TRP A 59 -13.53 0.53 0.73
C TRP A 59 -14.47 0.73 -0.47
N LYS A 60 -13.96 0.71 -1.71
CA LYS A 60 -14.73 1.17 -2.88
C LYS A 60 -15.99 0.35 -3.11
N GLU A 61 -17.14 0.99 -3.00
CA GLU A 61 -18.47 0.37 -3.06
C GLU A 61 -18.71 -0.37 -4.39
N ASP A 62 -18.23 0.18 -5.50
CA ASP A 62 -18.37 -0.45 -6.81
C ASP A 62 -17.72 -1.84 -6.88
N PHE A 63 -16.68 -2.06 -6.09
CA PHE A 63 -16.00 -3.36 -6.05
C PHE A 63 -16.74 -4.34 -5.12
N ARG A 64 -17.42 -3.82 -4.11
CA ARG A 64 -18.02 -4.59 -3.01
C ARG A 64 -19.46 -5.02 -3.30
N LYS A 65 -20.26 -4.07 -3.78
CA LYS A 65 -21.73 -4.21 -3.95
C LYS A 65 -22.13 -5.47 -4.72
N PRO A 66 -21.49 -5.81 -5.87
CA PRO A 66 -21.90 -7.00 -6.61
C PRO A 66 -21.75 -8.32 -5.85
N PHE A 67 -20.97 -8.32 -4.74
CA PHE A 67 -20.58 -9.55 -4.03
C PHE A 67 -21.10 -9.60 -2.60
N TYR A 68 -22.06 -8.72 -2.25
CA TYR A 68 -22.67 -8.78 -0.91
C TYR A 68 -23.46 -10.08 -0.71
N PRO A 69 -23.48 -10.67 0.49
CA PRO A 69 -22.81 -10.17 1.69
C PRO A 69 -21.33 -10.54 1.74
N LEU A 70 -20.50 -9.59 2.20
CA LEU A 70 -19.09 -9.82 2.51
C LEU A 70 -18.93 -10.30 3.96
N LEU A 71 -17.70 -10.47 4.42
CA LEU A 71 -17.45 -10.88 5.78
C LEU A 71 -17.92 -9.79 6.76
N PRO A 72 -18.54 -10.17 7.87
CA PRO A 72 -19.02 -9.18 8.85
C PRO A 72 -17.89 -8.56 9.67
N ASN A 73 -18.22 -7.51 10.40
CA ASN A 73 -17.35 -6.85 11.38
C ASN A 73 -16.14 -6.15 10.75
N PHE A 74 -16.31 -5.63 9.55
CA PHE A 74 -15.39 -4.70 8.91
C PHE A 74 -16.03 -3.32 8.90
N ASN A 75 -15.33 -2.34 9.50
CA ASN A 75 -15.81 -0.96 9.57
C ASN A 75 -14.74 -0.02 9.01
N PHE A 76 -15.16 1.17 8.60
CA PHE A 76 -14.28 2.13 7.94
C PHE A 76 -14.37 3.49 8.63
N VAL A 77 -13.22 4.16 8.74
CA VAL A 77 -13.11 5.54 9.21
C VAL A 77 -12.29 6.37 8.21
N GLU A 78 -12.29 7.67 8.38
CA GLU A 78 -11.52 8.56 7.50
C GLU A 78 -10.02 8.32 7.64
N TYR A 79 -9.35 8.22 6.49
CA TYR A 79 -7.90 8.02 6.45
C TYR A 79 -7.21 9.27 7.01
N GLY A 80 -6.37 9.06 8.01
CA GLY A 80 -5.68 10.15 8.70
C GLY A 80 -6.40 10.70 9.93
N ASN A 81 -7.61 10.23 10.23
CA ASN A 81 -8.43 10.76 11.34
C ASN A 81 -8.27 9.90 12.60
N LEU A 82 -7.31 10.30 13.45
CA LEU A 82 -7.01 9.55 14.69
C LEU A 82 -8.16 9.57 15.70
N GLU A 83 -8.96 10.65 15.72
CA GLU A 83 -10.10 10.73 16.62
C GLU A 83 -11.14 9.67 16.30
N GLN A 84 -11.47 9.50 15.01
CA GLN A 84 -12.40 8.46 14.58
C GLN A 84 -11.84 7.06 14.89
N VAL A 85 -10.53 6.85 14.67
CA VAL A 85 -9.88 5.58 15.02
C VAL A 85 -10.05 5.31 16.51
N GLU A 86 -9.71 6.27 17.38
CA GLU A 86 -9.79 6.07 18.82
C GLU A 86 -11.22 5.78 19.27
N ASN A 87 -12.20 6.49 18.72
CA ASN A 87 -13.61 6.29 19.06
C ASN A 87 -14.07 4.86 18.71
N GLU A 88 -13.57 4.31 17.58
CA GLU A 88 -13.86 2.92 17.23
C GLU A 88 -13.16 1.93 18.17
N LEU A 89 -11.86 2.15 18.44
CA LEU A 89 -11.08 1.22 19.28
C LEU A 89 -11.61 1.13 20.72
N LYS A 90 -12.21 2.22 21.25
CA LYS A 90 -12.86 2.23 22.57
C LYS A 90 -13.97 1.19 22.68
N LYS A 91 -14.58 0.77 21.59
CA LYS A 91 -15.64 -0.27 21.58
C LYS A 91 -15.11 -1.65 21.94
N ASN A 92 -13.80 -1.85 21.88
CA ASN A 92 -13.10 -3.09 22.21
C ASN A 92 -13.57 -4.31 21.39
N THR A 93 -13.93 -4.10 20.12
CA THR A 93 -14.44 -5.15 19.23
C THR A 93 -13.48 -5.48 18.07
N TYR A 94 -12.35 -4.75 17.96
CA TYR A 94 -11.42 -4.89 16.85
C TYR A 94 -10.17 -5.66 17.26
N CYS A 95 -9.84 -6.72 16.52
CA CYS A 95 -8.56 -7.40 16.69
C CYS A 95 -7.42 -6.65 15.96
N ALA A 96 -7.75 -5.95 14.87
CA ALA A 96 -6.73 -5.26 14.11
C ALA A 96 -7.29 -4.04 13.36
N VAL A 97 -6.39 -3.07 13.16
CA VAL A 97 -6.53 -2.00 12.18
C VAL A 97 -5.66 -2.37 10.98
N ILE A 98 -6.17 -2.24 9.75
CA ILE A 98 -5.39 -2.45 8.54
C ILE A 98 -5.23 -1.12 7.80
N VAL A 99 -3.98 -0.81 7.40
CA VAL A 99 -3.63 0.51 6.85
C VAL A 99 -2.56 0.40 5.76
N GLU A 100 -2.71 1.22 4.70
CA GLU A 100 -1.64 1.46 3.72
C GLU A 100 -0.85 2.70 4.19
N PRO A 101 0.49 2.68 4.18
CA PRO A 101 1.27 3.90 4.53
C PRO A 101 0.97 5.09 3.61
N ILE A 102 0.67 4.82 2.35
CA ILE A 102 0.14 5.77 1.37
C ILE A 102 -0.92 4.99 0.60
N GLN A 103 -2.12 5.52 0.50
CA GLN A 103 -3.18 4.83 -0.24
C GLN A 103 -2.93 4.95 -1.74
N GLY A 104 -2.72 3.81 -2.40
CA GLY A 104 -2.37 3.78 -3.83
C GLY A 104 -3.57 3.91 -4.75
N GLU A 105 -4.56 3.05 -4.57
CA GLU A 105 -5.74 3.00 -5.47
C GLU A 105 -6.65 4.21 -5.30
N ALA A 106 -6.60 4.89 -4.17
CA ALA A 106 -7.36 6.12 -3.94
C ALA A 106 -6.80 7.33 -4.72
N GLY A 107 -5.63 7.19 -5.35
CA GLY A 107 -5.00 8.27 -6.12
C GLY A 107 -3.72 8.80 -5.50
N VAL A 108 -2.99 7.98 -4.79
CA VAL A 108 -1.80 8.32 -4.01
C VAL A 108 -2.16 9.39 -2.98
N ILE A 109 -2.84 8.95 -1.94
CA ILE A 109 -3.22 9.83 -0.82
C ILE A 109 -2.30 9.53 0.37
N SER A 110 -1.59 10.55 0.82
CA SER A 110 -0.70 10.46 1.99
C SER A 110 -1.47 10.89 3.24
N PRO A 111 -1.27 10.21 4.36
CA PRO A 111 -1.89 10.68 5.60
C PRO A 111 -1.13 11.88 6.16
N PRO A 112 -1.70 12.60 7.13
CA PRO A 112 -0.94 13.66 7.82
C PRO A 112 0.37 13.11 8.41
N PRO A 113 1.42 13.94 8.45
CA PRO A 113 2.70 13.51 9.07
C PRO A 113 2.49 13.00 10.50
N GLY A 114 3.14 11.88 10.84
CA GLY A 114 3.03 11.28 12.15
C GLY A 114 1.83 10.36 12.34
N PHE A 115 0.98 10.23 11.33
CA PHE A 115 -0.26 9.45 11.46
C PHE A 115 0.02 7.98 11.81
N LEU A 116 0.93 7.31 11.10
CA LEU A 116 1.21 5.90 11.37
C LEU A 116 1.80 5.69 12.76
N TYR A 117 2.64 6.62 13.21
CA TYR A 117 3.22 6.59 14.55
C TYR A 117 2.13 6.65 15.62
N GLU A 118 1.25 7.64 15.52
CA GLU A 118 0.16 7.79 16.49
C GLU A 118 -0.86 6.65 16.38
N LEU A 119 -1.12 6.16 15.16
CA LEU A 119 -1.99 5.00 14.94
C LEU A 119 -1.45 3.76 15.67
N LYS A 120 -0.14 3.51 15.57
CA LYS A 120 0.48 2.36 16.28
C LYS A 120 0.31 2.52 17.79
N LYS A 121 0.51 3.74 18.32
CA LYS A 121 0.32 4.02 19.77
C LYS A 121 -1.14 3.78 20.21
N LEU A 122 -2.11 4.20 19.39
CA LEU A 122 -3.52 3.94 19.69
C LEU A 122 -3.80 2.42 19.69
N CYS A 123 -3.28 1.70 18.71
CA CYS A 123 -3.44 0.24 18.65
C CYS A 123 -2.88 -0.42 19.91
N GLU A 124 -1.69 -0.01 20.35
CA GLU A 124 -1.08 -0.53 21.58
C GLU A 124 -1.93 -0.21 22.80
N ARG A 125 -2.41 1.03 22.93
CA ARG A 125 -3.25 1.46 24.05
C ARG A 125 -4.52 0.62 24.18
N TYR A 126 -5.15 0.26 23.06
CA TYR A 126 -6.42 -0.47 23.04
C TYR A 126 -6.24 -1.96 22.74
N GLU A 127 -5.01 -2.46 22.89
CA GLU A 127 -4.68 -3.88 22.69
C GLU A 127 -5.25 -4.41 21.37
N THR A 128 -5.00 -3.66 20.29
CA THR A 128 -5.43 -3.96 18.91
C THR A 128 -4.19 -4.09 18.06
N LEU A 129 -4.14 -5.04 17.14
CA LEU A 129 -2.98 -5.22 16.25
C LEU A 129 -2.99 -4.20 15.12
N LEU A 130 -1.81 -3.87 14.61
CA LEU A 130 -1.66 -3.05 13.41
C LEU A 130 -1.15 -3.91 12.26
N ILE A 131 -1.96 -4.02 11.19
CA ILE A 131 -1.58 -4.64 9.92
C ILE A 131 -1.18 -3.51 8.98
N VAL A 132 0.08 -3.51 8.53
CA VAL A 132 0.54 -2.51 7.56
C VAL A 132 0.60 -3.18 6.18
N ASP A 133 -0.17 -2.63 5.25
CA ASP A 133 -0.24 -3.11 3.87
C ASP A 133 0.79 -2.37 3.02
N GLU A 134 1.90 -3.04 2.75
CA GLU A 134 3.00 -2.53 1.95
C GLU A 134 3.02 -3.13 0.51
N ILE A 135 1.87 -3.60 0.04
CA ILE A 135 1.80 -4.23 -1.28
C ILE A 135 2.17 -3.22 -2.38
N GLN A 136 1.75 -1.95 -2.26
CA GLN A 136 2.12 -0.92 -3.22
C GLN A 136 3.30 -0.05 -2.75
N THR A 137 3.37 0.25 -1.48
CA THR A 137 4.35 1.21 -0.93
C THR A 137 5.73 0.59 -0.70
N GLY A 138 5.78 -0.72 -0.52
CA GLY A 138 7.01 -1.41 -0.13
C GLY A 138 7.99 -1.65 -1.27
N VAL A 139 9.08 -2.30 -0.93
CA VAL A 139 10.13 -2.72 -1.85
C VAL A 139 10.74 -1.50 -2.56
N GLY A 140 11.09 -0.48 -1.75
CA GLY A 140 11.87 0.66 -2.22
C GLY A 140 11.09 1.79 -2.86
N LYS A 141 9.78 1.64 -3.04
CA LYS A 141 8.97 2.59 -3.83
C LYS A 141 9.03 4.03 -3.26
N THR A 142 9.06 4.16 -1.92
CA THR A 142 9.08 5.47 -1.25
C THR A 142 10.49 5.96 -0.89
N GLY A 143 11.55 5.20 -1.22
CA GLY A 143 12.93 5.55 -0.89
C GLY A 143 13.47 4.90 0.37
N LYS A 144 12.66 4.12 1.07
CA LYS A 144 13.08 3.13 2.08
C LYS A 144 12.58 1.78 1.64
N PHE A 145 13.15 0.68 2.18
CA PHE A 145 12.70 -0.65 1.73
C PHE A 145 11.21 -0.83 2.05
N TRP A 146 10.80 -0.46 3.29
CA TRP A 146 9.39 -0.44 3.69
C TRP A 146 8.99 1.00 3.99
N ALA A 147 7.80 1.42 3.58
CA ALA A 147 7.35 2.80 3.80
C ALA A 147 7.11 3.09 5.28
N TYR A 148 6.71 2.09 6.09
CA TYR A 148 6.49 2.31 7.52
C TYR A 148 7.76 2.79 8.25
N GLU A 149 8.95 2.52 7.69
CA GLU A 149 10.22 2.96 8.27
C GLU A 149 10.33 4.49 8.36
N TRP A 150 9.56 5.23 7.55
CA TRP A 150 9.55 6.70 7.63
C TRP A 150 8.95 7.20 8.95
N GLU A 151 8.08 6.40 9.57
CA GLU A 151 7.44 6.74 10.85
C GLU A 151 8.06 5.98 12.03
N ASN A 152 9.08 5.18 11.76
CA ASN A 152 9.84 4.44 12.78
C ASN A 152 8.94 3.59 13.69
N ILE A 153 7.98 2.89 13.11
CA ILE A 153 7.09 1.96 13.82
C ILE A 153 7.47 0.51 13.54
N LYS A 154 6.90 -0.41 14.30
CA LYS A 154 7.01 -1.86 14.04
C LYS A 154 5.59 -2.41 13.92
N PRO A 155 5.16 -2.79 12.71
CA PRO A 155 3.83 -3.38 12.57
C PRO A 155 3.76 -4.75 13.25
N ASP A 156 2.58 -5.12 13.73
CA ASP A 156 2.36 -6.47 14.26
C ASP A 156 2.30 -7.48 13.11
N ILE A 157 1.71 -7.07 11.99
CA ILE A 157 1.65 -7.86 10.77
C ILE A 157 1.95 -6.91 9.58
N LEU A 158 2.76 -7.41 8.64
CA LEU A 158 3.07 -6.68 7.41
C LEU A 158 2.73 -7.57 6.22
N VAL A 159 2.06 -6.99 5.20
CA VAL A 159 1.82 -7.72 3.95
C VAL A 159 2.52 -7.04 2.79
N SER A 160 3.01 -7.85 1.85
CA SER A 160 3.71 -7.38 0.66
C SER A 160 3.45 -8.32 -0.51
N SER A 161 3.59 -7.79 -1.73
CA SER A 161 3.44 -8.53 -2.97
C SER A 161 3.98 -7.67 -4.12
N LYS A 162 3.37 -7.79 -5.30
CA LYS A 162 3.75 -6.98 -6.49
C LYS A 162 5.26 -6.98 -6.71
N ALA A 163 5.93 -5.86 -6.44
CA ALA A 163 7.35 -5.68 -6.73
C ALA A 163 8.25 -6.75 -6.10
N ILE A 164 7.88 -7.30 -4.93
CA ILE A 164 8.75 -8.26 -4.24
C ILE A 164 8.94 -9.56 -5.04
N GLY A 165 7.97 -9.90 -5.91
CA GLY A 165 8.06 -11.09 -6.75
C GLY A 165 8.89 -10.91 -8.03
N GLY A 166 9.27 -9.67 -8.36
CA GLY A 166 10.08 -9.41 -9.56
C GLY A 166 9.39 -9.81 -10.86
N GLY A 167 8.05 -9.75 -10.89
CA GLY A 167 7.24 -10.16 -12.02
C GLY A 167 6.61 -11.53 -11.87
N LEU A 168 7.01 -12.31 -10.85
CA LEU A 168 6.42 -13.62 -10.57
C LEU A 168 5.44 -13.52 -9.39
N PRO A 169 4.45 -14.45 -9.33
CA PRO A 169 3.45 -14.43 -8.25
C PRO A 169 4.09 -14.71 -6.89
N LEU A 170 4.06 -13.73 -6.00
CA LEU A 170 4.60 -13.86 -4.64
C LEU A 170 3.85 -12.93 -3.70
N GLY A 171 3.24 -13.51 -2.69
CA GLY A 171 2.64 -12.79 -1.56
C GLY A 171 3.41 -13.11 -0.29
N VAL A 172 3.56 -12.15 0.58
CA VAL A 172 4.30 -12.28 1.83
C VAL A 172 3.43 -11.73 2.95
N THR A 173 3.26 -12.53 4.02
CA THR A 173 2.65 -12.09 5.27
C THR A 173 3.68 -12.32 6.37
N ALA A 174 4.20 -11.24 6.94
CA ALA A 174 5.13 -11.30 8.06
C ALA A 174 4.35 -11.01 9.33
N VAL A 175 4.43 -11.88 10.32
CA VAL A 175 3.75 -11.72 11.60
C VAL A 175 4.79 -11.67 12.71
N SER A 176 4.49 -10.89 13.75
CA SER A 176 5.37 -10.81 14.93
C SER A 176 5.52 -12.18 15.57
N GLU A 177 6.61 -12.34 16.33
CA GLU A 177 6.89 -13.61 17.00
C GLU A 177 5.73 -14.04 17.91
N GLU A 178 5.09 -13.09 18.60
CA GLU A 178 3.98 -13.36 19.50
C GLU A 178 2.82 -14.01 18.76
N ILE A 179 2.43 -13.46 17.62
CA ILE A 179 1.35 -14.03 16.79
C ILE A 179 1.79 -15.39 16.23
N SER A 180 3.04 -15.48 15.77
CA SER A 180 3.53 -16.70 15.14
C SER A 180 3.48 -17.92 16.05
N ARG A 181 3.63 -17.72 17.36
CA ARG A 181 3.54 -18.82 18.36
C ARG A 181 2.16 -19.42 18.43
N LEU A 182 1.14 -18.68 18.00
CA LEU A 182 -0.25 -19.16 18.02
C LEU A 182 -0.63 -19.90 16.74
N VAL A 183 0.18 -19.76 15.68
CA VAL A 183 -0.09 -20.42 14.40
C VAL A 183 0.38 -21.88 14.47
N LYS A 184 -0.54 -22.81 14.26
CA LYS A 184 -0.25 -24.25 14.28
C LYS A 184 -0.37 -24.84 12.89
N PRO A 185 0.35 -25.96 12.64
CA PRO A 185 0.21 -26.67 11.35
C PRO A 185 -1.27 -26.98 11.03
N GLY A 186 -1.65 -26.77 9.80
CA GLY A 186 -3.01 -27.01 9.32
C GLY A 186 -3.95 -25.83 9.39
N MET A 187 -3.61 -24.75 10.15
CA MET A 187 -4.50 -23.58 10.28
C MET A 187 -4.64 -22.78 8.99
N HIS A 188 -3.57 -22.74 8.18
CA HIS A 188 -3.57 -22.00 6.92
C HIS A 188 -2.55 -22.61 5.98
N ALA A 189 -2.85 -22.64 4.68
CA ALA A 189 -1.97 -23.26 3.69
C ALA A 189 -2.20 -22.62 2.32
N SER A 190 -1.24 -22.85 1.43
CA SER A 190 -1.31 -22.44 0.03
C SER A 190 -0.57 -23.49 -0.79
N THR A 191 -1.19 -24.00 -1.85
CA THR A 191 -0.59 -25.04 -2.69
C THR A 191 0.71 -24.57 -3.33
N PHE A 192 0.73 -23.36 -3.89
CA PHE A 192 1.90 -22.83 -4.60
C PHE A 192 2.63 -21.73 -3.83
N GLY A 193 2.17 -21.40 -2.63
CA GLY A 193 2.83 -20.39 -1.80
C GLY A 193 4.24 -20.85 -1.43
N GLY A 194 5.22 -20.02 -1.72
CA GLY A 194 6.61 -20.34 -1.46
C GLY A 194 7.26 -21.17 -2.57
N ASN A 195 6.65 -21.20 -3.76
CA ASN A 195 7.23 -21.95 -4.89
C ASN A 195 8.66 -21.45 -5.18
N PRO A 196 9.57 -22.38 -5.56
CA PRO A 196 10.98 -22.02 -5.72
C PRO A 196 11.28 -20.93 -6.72
N MET A 197 10.53 -20.86 -7.82
CA MET A 197 10.76 -19.86 -8.88
C MET A 197 10.49 -18.45 -8.36
N SER A 198 9.32 -18.23 -7.76
CA SER A 198 8.96 -16.93 -7.21
C SER A 198 9.88 -16.53 -6.06
N CYS A 199 10.26 -17.50 -5.22
CA CYS A 199 11.19 -17.23 -4.11
C CYS A 199 12.59 -16.85 -4.61
N ALA A 200 13.07 -17.50 -5.67
CA ALA A 200 14.36 -17.16 -6.28
C ALA A 200 14.34 -15.73 -6.83
N ALA A 201 13.28 -15.38 -7.56
CA ALA A 201 13.10 -14.02 -8.08
C ALA A 201 13.04 -12.99 -6.93
N GLY A 202 12.23 -13.29 -5.90
CA GLY A 202 12.11 -12.42 -4.72
C GLY A 202 13.45 -12.18 -4.00
N LYS A 203 14.28 -13.22 -3.91
CA LYS A 203 15.63 -13.08 -3.31
C LYS A 203 16.48 -12.08 -4.12
N VAL A 204 16.41 -12.14 -5.45
CA VAL A 204 17.13 -11.19 -6.32
C VAL A 204 16.61 -9.76 -6.10
N VAL A 205 15.29 -9.59 -6.07
CA VAL A 205 14.66 -8.28 -5.83
C VAL A 205 15.15 -7.70 -4.50
N ILE A 206 15.03 -8.49 -3.42
CA ILE A 206 15.43 -8.02 -2.09
C ILE A 206 16.89 -7.59 -2.09
N LYS A 207 17.77 -8.42 -2.67
CA LYS A 207 19.21 -8.12 -2.73
C LYS A 207 19.49 -6.82 -3.50
N LYS A 208 18.80 -6.61 -4.62
CA LYS A 208 19.03 -5.42 -5.46
C LYS A 208 18.42 -4.16 -4.86
N VAL A 209 17.20 -4.27 -4.32
CA VAL A 209 16.48 -3.09 -3.82
C VAL A 209 17.00 -2.66 -2.45
N ASN A 210 17.41 -3.61 -1.58
CA ASN A 210 17.96 -3.28 -0.27
C ASN A 210 19.38 -2.73 -0.39
N SER A 211 19.51 -1.65 -1.15
CA SER A 211 20.76 -0.98 -1.51
C SER A 211 20.61 0.50 -1.18
N LYS A 212 21.47 1.00 -0.30
CA LYS A 212 21.48 2.43 0.05
C LYS A 212 21.57 3.32 -1.18
N LYS A 213 22.37 2.90 -2.18
CA LYS A 213 22.55 3.66 -3.43
C LYS A 213 21.22 3.74 -4.19
N LEU A 214 20.54 2.62 -4.41
CA LEU A 214 19.28 2.61 -5.15
C LEU A 214 18.18 3.38 -4.41
N LEU A 215 18.06 3.18 -3.10
CA LEU A 215 17.04 3.87 -2.30
C LEU A 215 17.26 5.38 -2.30
N LYS A 216 18.51 5.83 -2.23
CA LYS A 216 18.86 7.26 -2.34
C LYS A 216 18.52 7.80 -3.73
N ASP A 217 18.79 7.02 -4.79
CA ASP A 217 18.45 7.39 -6.17
C ASP A 217 16.93 7.56 -6.35
N VAL A 218 16.13 6.67 -5.75
CA VAL A 218 14.66 6.77 -5.76
C VAL A 218 14.21 8.10 -5.14
N LEU A 219 14.78 8.47 -4.00
CA LEU A 219 14.47 9.76 -3.35
C LEU A 219 14.85 10.93 -4.24
N SER A 220 16.07 10.90 -4.80
CA SER A 220 16.56 11.97 -5.67
C SER A 220 15.67 12.18 -6.89
N LYS A 221 15.26 11.09 -7.53
CA LYS A 221 14.32 11.13 -8.67
C LYS A 221 12.96 11.68 -8.26
N GLY A 222 12.47 11.28 -7.10
CA GLY A 222 11.21 11.78 -6.56
C GLY A 222 11.26 13.28 -6.33
N GLU A 223 12.32 13.78 -5.70
CA GLU A 223 12.49 15.22 -5.46
C GLU A 223 12.62 15.99 -6.77
N TYR A 224 13.34 15.42 -7.74
CA TYR A 224 13.44 16.00 -9.08
C TYR A 224 12.05 16.16 -9.72
N LEU A 225 11.26 15.09 -9.73
CA LEU A 225 9.90 15.13 -10.28
C LEU A 225 9.02 16.17 -9.58
N LYS A 226 9.03 16.19 -8.25
CA LYS A 226 8.23 17.15 -7.47
C LYS A 226 8.59 18.58 -7.83
N LYS A 227 9.89 18.87 -7.90
CA LYS A 227 10.40 20.21 -8.21
C LYS A 227 9.95 20.65 -9.62
N GLU A 228 10.15 19.78 -10.62
CA GLU A 228 9.80 20.12 -11.99
C GLU A 228 8.28 20.23 -12.20
N LEU A 229 7.49 19.32 -11.61
CA LEU A 229 6.02 19.40 -11.68
C LEU A 229 5.49 20.68 -11.03
N LYS A 230 6.10 21.10 -9.92
CA LYS A 230 5.74 22.38 -9.27
C LYS A 230 6.04 23.57 -10.17
N LYS A 231 7.17 23.57 -10.89
CA LYS A 231 7.50 24.61 -11.87
C LYS A 231 6.46 24.68 -13.00
N ILE A 232 5.97 23.53 -13.45
CA ILE A 232 4.90 23.46 -14.46
C ILE A 232 3.59 24.01 -13.89
N GLY A 233 3.44 23.97 -12.56
CA GLY A 233 2.25 24.51 -11.87
C GLY A 233 1.32 23.45 -11.30
N PHE A 234 1.83 22.25 -11.03
CA PHE A 234 1.04 21.18 -10.41
C PHE A 234 1.53 20.85 -9.01
N GLU A 235 0.60 20.65 -8.10
CA GLU A 235 0.91 20.08 -6.80
C GLU A 235 1.05 18.57 -6.92
N VAL A 236 1.90 18.00 -6.06
CA VAL A 236 2.22 16.58 -6.07
C VAL A 236 2.12 16.03 -4.65
N GLU A 237 1.52 14.87 -4.50
CA GLU A 237 1.42 14.14 -3.25
C GLU A 237 2.15 12.81 -3.38
N GLY A 238 2.63 12.28 -2.26
CA GLY A 238 3.35 11.01 -2.26
C GLY A 238 4.81 11.16 -1.91
N LYS A 239 5.58 10.07 -2.10
CA LYS A 239 6.99 10.04 -1.68
C LYS A 239 7.79 9.11 -2.59
N GLY A 240 9.04 9.49 -2.85
CA GLY A 240 9.92 8.72 -3.74
C GLY A 240 9.34 8.62 -5.14
N LEU A 241 9.20 7.40 -5.64
CA LEU A 241 8.60 7.13 -6.95
C LEU A 241 7.17 6.57 -6.82
N MET A 242 6.44 7.05 -5.83
CA MET A 242 5.00 6.81 -5.68
C MET A 242 4.34 8.17 -5.52
N MET A 243 3.77 8.70 -6.60
CA MET A 243 3.26 10.08 -6.62
C MET A 243 1.90 10.18 -7.30
N GLY A 244 1.13 11.17 -6.82
CA GLY A 244 -0.10 11.62 -7.46
C GLY A 244 0.06 13.09 -7.85
N VAL A 245 -0.06 13.39 -9.14
CA VAL A 245 -0.05 14.77 -9.64
C VAL A 245 -1.49 15.28 -9.61
N LYS A 246 -1.75 16.33 -8.85
CA LYS A 246 -3.09 16.89 -8.68
C LYS A 246 -3.45 17.77 -9.87
N LEU A 247 -4.47 17.36 -10.62
CA LEU A 247 -5.00 18.17 -11.72
C LEU A 247 -6.17 19.06 -11.27
N GLY A 248 -6.67 18.83 -10.05
CA GLY A 248 -7.81 19.56 -9.53
C GLY A 248 -9.15 19.06 -10.12
N GLU A 249 -10.11 19.94 -10.13
CA GLU A 249 -11.41 19.68 -10.78
C GLU A 249 -11.30 20.13 -12.24
N ILE A 250 -11.23 19.17 -13.13
CA ILE A 250 -11.09 19.42 -14.56
C ILE A 250 -12.26 18.80 -15.32
N LYS A 251 -12.55 19.35 -16.51
CA LYS A 251 -13.66 18.86 -17.36
C LYS A 251 -13.31 17.59 -18.13
N LYS A 252 -12.01 17.34 -18.35
CA LYS A 252 -11.57 16.15 -19.09
C LYS A 252 -11.79 14.90 -18.26
N GLU A 253 -12.29 13.85 -18.91
CA GLU A 253 -12.43 12.55 -18.26
C GLU A 253 -11.07 11.87 -18.07
N PRO A 254 -10.90 11.06 -17.01
CA PRO A 254 -9.65 10.34 -16.81
C PRO A 254 -9.18 9.55 -18.04
N GLN A 255 -10.12 9.00 -18.83
CA GLN A 255 -9.78 8.25 -20.04
C GLN A 255 -9.11 9.15 -21.09
N ASP A 256 -9.61 10.37 -21.29
CA ASP A 256 -9.03 11.31 -22.27
C ASP A 256 -7.56 11.62 -21.93
N ILE A 257 -7.29 11.76 -20.63
CA ILE A 257 -5.93 12.05 -20.18
C ILE A 257 -5.04 10.80 -20.36
N ARG A 258 -5.55 9.61 -20.05
CA ARG A 258 -4.81 8.37 -20.31
C ARG A 258 -4.45 8.24 -21.79
N ASP A 259 -5.41 8.51 -22.66
CA ASP A 259 -5.22 8.41 -24.12
C ASP A 259 -4.18 9.43 -24.61
N PHE A 260 -4.21 10.65 -24.08
CA PHE A 260 -3.22 11.68 -24.36
C PHE A 260 -1.79 11.18 -24.09
N PHE A 261 -1.58 10.53 -22.93
CA PHE A 261 -0.26 9.98 -22.59
C PHE A 261 0.09 8.74 -23.42
N LEU A 262 -0.90 7.89 -23.70
CA LEU A 262 -0.69 6.68 -24.50
C LEU A 262 -0.22 7.01 -25.93
N GLU A 263 -0.80 8.05 -26.53
CA GLU A 263 -0.36 8.55 -27.85
C GLU A 263 1.10 8.96 -27.85
N ARG A 264 1.63 9.37 -26.68
CA ARG A 264 3.02 9.73 -26.47
C ARG A 264 3.88 8.56 -25.96
N LYS A 265 3.32 7.34 -26.04
CA LYS A 265 3.98 6.08 -25.62
C LYS A 265 4.31 6.06 -24.13
N ILE A 266 3.50 6.77 -23.32
CA ILE A 266 3.62 6.80 -21.86
C ILE A 266 2.40 6.10 -21.27
N ILE A 267 2.64 5.00 -20.55
CA ILE A 267 1.57 4.24 -19.89
C ILE A 267 1.51 4.68 -18.42
N LEU A 268 0.37 5.23 -18.03
CA LEU A 268 0.14 5.65 -16.64
C LEU A 268 -1.34 5.53 -16.30
N ASN A 269 -1.68 5.74 -15.05
CA ASN A 269 -3.07 5.71 -14.63
C ASN A 269 -3.54 7.10 -14.21
N VAL A 270 -4.80 7.39 -14.50
CA VAL A 270 -5.47 8.64 -14.09
C VAL A 270 -6.69 8.24 -13.28
N ILE A 271 -6.83 8.83 -12.12
CA ILE A 271 -7.85 8.44 -11.14
C ILE A 271 -8.65 9.68 -10.75
N LYS A 272 -9.97 9.54 -10.77
CA LYS A 272 -10.84 10.50 -10.08
C LYS A 272 -10.99 9.98 -8.65
N THR A 273 -10.47 10.74 -7.70
CA THR A 273 -10.47 10.32 -6.29
C THR A 273 -11.88 10.41 -5.71
N HIS A 274 -12.11 9.72 -4.60
CA HIS A 274 -13.39 9.82 -3.88
C HIS A 274 -13.61 11.22 -3.28
N LEU A 275 -12.58 12.05 -3.27
CA LEU A 275 -12.65 13.46 -2.83
C LEU A 275 -12.97 14.42 -3.99
N GLY A 276 -13.21 13.88 -5.20
CA GLY A 276 -13.61 14.66 -6.38
C GLY A 276 -12.46 15.18 -7.24
N GLU A 277 -11.23 15.01 -6.79
CA GLU A 277 -10.04 15.51 -7.48
C GLU A 277 -9.54 14.51 -8.52
N THR A 278 -9.10 14.98 -9.68
CA THR A 278 -8.45 14.11 -10.68
C THR A 278 -6.94 14.14 -10.46
N LYS A 279 -6.32 12.95 -10.46
CA LYS A 279 -4.86 12.81 -10.29
C LYS A 279 -4.25 11.89 -11.33
N ILE A 280 -3.07 12.26 -11.81
CA ILE A 280 -2.21 11.33 -12.55
C ILE A 280 -1.41 10.54 -11.49
N ARG A 281 -1.51 9.22 -11.54
CA ARG A 281 -0.78 8.34 -10.63
C ARG A 281 0.51 7.87 -11.30
N ILE A 282 1.65 8.21 -10.69
CA ILE A 282 3.00 7.90 -11.20
C ILE A 282 3.62 6.81 -10.33
N LEU A 283 3.89 5.66 -10.95
CA LEU A 283 4.49 4.50 -10.28
C LEU A 283 5.55 3.87 -11.21
N PRO A 284 6.60 4.61 -11.58
CA PRO A 284 7.57 4.10 -12.55
C PRO A 284 8.47 3.03 -11.91
N PRO A 285 9.22 2.27 -12.73
CA PRO A 285 10.26 1.38 -12.20
C PRO A 285 11.29 2.17 -11.39
N LEU A 286 11.85 1.56 -10.35
CA LEU A 286 12.85 2.23 -9.51
C LEU A 286 14.10 2.64 -10.29
N ILE A 287 14.38 1.94 -11.41
CA ILE A 287 15.55 2.17 -12.27
C ILE A 287 15.25 3.13 -13.42
N ILE A 288 14.10 3.78 -13.45
CA ILE A 288 13.73 4.74 -14.48
C ILE A 288 14.85 5.78 -14.65
N SER A 289 15.18 6.13 -15.90
CA SER A 289 16.23 7.09 -16.19
C SER A 289 15.71 8.53 -16.10
N LYS A 290 16.64 9.49 -15.91
CA LYS A 290 16.28 10.90 -15.94
C LYS A 290 15.68 11.28 -17.30
N LYS A 291 16.21 10.73 -18.41
CA LYS A 291 15.68 10.97 -19.75
C LYS A 291 14.19 10.58 -19.85
N GLU A 292 13.83 9.42 -19.30
CA GLU A 292 12.43 8.97 -19.30
C GLU A 292 11.54 9.87 -18.44
N LEU A 293 12.07 10.35 -17.30
CA LEU A 293 11.36 11.32 -16.48
C LEU A 293 11.14 12.64 -17.22
N ASP A 294 12.16 13.10 -17.97
CA ASP A 294 12.07 14.34 -18.76
C ASP A 294 11.00 14.22 -19.85
N LEU A 295 10.91 13.06 -20.53
CA LEU A 295 9.85 12.80 -21.53
C LEU A 295 8.45 12.90 -20.89
N PHE A 296 8.31 12.36 -19.69
CA PHE A 296 7.03 12.48 -18.95
C PHE A 296 6.74 13.95 -18.63
N LEU A 297 7.74 14.70 -18.15
CA LEU A 297 7.55 16.11 -17.78
C LEU A 297 7.16 16.97 -19.00
N GLU A 298 7.78 16.71 -20.17
CA GLU A 298 7.41 17.39 -21.43
C GLU A 298 5.94 17.12 -21.76
N ALA A 299 5.49 15.87 -21.63
CA ALA A 299 4.09 15.52 -21.90
C ALA A 299 3.14 16.20 -20.91
N VAL A 300 3.52 16.30 -19.64
CA VAL A 300 2.70 16.99 -18.62
C VAL A 300 2.59 18.48 -18.94
N GLU A 301 3.69 19.11 -19.40
CA GLU A 301 3.65 20.52 -19.79
C GLU A 301 2.73 20.75 -20.99
N GLU A 302 2.73 19.84 -21.98
CA GLU A 302 1.79 19.90 -23.11
C GLU A 302 0.34 19.72 -22.62
N LEU A 303 0.10 18.74 -21.74
CA LEU A 303 -1.23 18.48 -21.19
C LEU A 303 -1.79 19.75 -20.54
N LYS A 304 -0.95 20.44 -19.76
CA LYS A 304 -1.38 21.66 -19.05
C LYS A 304 -1.99 22.70 -20.00
N ARG A 305 -1.47 22.80 -21.22
CA ARG A 305 -1.98 23.76 -22.21
C ARG A 305 -3.38 23.38 -22.74
N THR A 306 -3.84 22.16 -22.47
CA THR A 306 -5.14 21.65 -22.94
C THR A 306 -6.17 21.53 -21.81
N LEU A 307 -5.77 21.71 -20.55
CA LEU A 307 -6.66 21.67 -19.38
C LEU A 307 -7.37 23.01 -19.19
#